data_346f0fce367df4eab7e1c673111cfefc
#
_entry.id   346f0fce367df4eab7e1c673111cfefc
#
_cell.length_a   1.000
_cell.length_b   1.000
_cell.length_c   1.000
_cell.angle_alpha   90.00
_cell.angle_beta   90.00
_cell.angle_gamma   90.00
#
_symmetry.space_group_name_H-M   'P 1'
#
loop_
_entity.id
_entity.type
_entity.pdbx_description
1 polymer ?
#
loop_
_entity_poly.entity_id
_entity_poly.type
_entity_poly.pdbx_seq_one_letter_code
_entity_poly.pdbx_strand_id
1 'polypeptide(L)'
;MMGTVANATQLGKAKTFGVIPHHLVQREVGKTDLDNYIVTDNMHERKKLMFTNSDAIILLPGGPGSLDEFFEVLTWAQLGVHKKPIVVINVKKYWDPLFSLIDHTISSGFAENSLKKLFTITETATEAVEYLANHSQRSDPKTGTNL
;
A
#
# COMPACT_ATOMS: atom_id res chain seq x y z
N MET A 1 -6.19 -3.46 -12.90
CA MET A 1 -6.46 -2.51 -11.80
C MET A 1 -5.42 -1.39 -11.72
N MET A 2 -4.09 -1.64 -11.70
CA MET A 2 -3.06 -0.59 -11.64
C MET A 2 -3.22 0.48 -12.74
N GLY A 3 -3.41 0.09 -14.00
CA GLY A 3 -3.64 1.05 -15.09
C GLY A 3 -4.90 1.91 -14.93
N THR A 4 -5.96 1.35 -14.35
CA THR A 4 -7.20 2.10 -14.06
C THR A 4 -6.95 3.20 -13.02
N VAL A 5 -6.19 2.87 -11.95
CA VAL A 5 -5.82 3.85 -10.92
C VAL A 5 -4.94 4.95 -11.52
N ALA A 6 -3.92 4.57 -12.31
CA ALA A 6 -3.03 5.54 -12.96
C ALA A 6 -3.80 6.48 -13.90
N ASN A 7 -4.73 5.94 -14.71
CA ASN A 7 -5.59 6.78 -15.59
C ASN A 7 -6.44 7.76 -14.78
N ALA A 8 -7.09 7.29 -13.72
CA ALA A 8 -7.91 8.15 -12.87
C ALA A 8 -7.09 9.25 -12.19
N THR A 9 -5.88 8.92 -11.73
CA THR A 9 -4.94 9.86 -11.12
C THR A 9 -4.56 10.97 -12.13
N GLN A 10 -4.21 10.61 -13.35
CA GLN A 10 -3.86 11.57 -14.41
C GLN A 10 -5.05 12.44 -14.82
N LEU A 11 -6.26 11.85 -14.94
CA LEU A 11 -7.48 12.62 -15.19
C LEU A 11 -7.76 13.64 -14.09
N GLY A 12 -7.45 13.28 -12.83
CA GLY A 12 -7.51 14.17 -11.68
C GLY A 12 -6.34 15.17 -11.58
N LYS A 13 -5.46 15.22 -12.59
CA LYS A 13 -4.26 16.10 -12.64
C LYS A 13 -3.28 15.89 -11.49
N ALA A 14 -3.30 14.70 -10.87
CA ALA A 14 -2.32 14.30 -9.87
C ALA A 14 -1.16 13.54 -10.54
N LYS A 15 0.02 13.58 -9.93
CA LYS A 15 1.21 12.91 -10.45
C LYS A 15 1.14 11.41 -10.28
N THR A 16 1.69 10.71 -11.25
CA THR A 16 1.80 9.25 -11.26
C THR A 16 3.25 8.81 -11.19
N PHE A 17 3.51 7.78 -10.38
CA PHE A 17 4.82 7.19 -10.21
C PHE A 17 4.72 5.67 -10.38
N GLY A 18 5.35 5.14 -11.42
CA GLY A 18 5.35 3.71 -11.73
C GLY A 18 6.73 3.10 -11.58
N VAL A 19 6.77 1.91 -11.01
CA VAL A 19 8.00 1.12 -10.86
C VAL A 19 7.75 -0.28 -11.41
N ILE A 20 8.57 -0.71 -12.37
CA ILE A 20 8.45 -2.00 -13.01
C ILE A 20 9.82 -2.70 -13.11
N PRO A 21 9.95 -4.00 -12.84
CA PRO A 21 11.17 -4.74 -13.11
C PRO A 21 11.36 -4.97 -14.59
N HIS A 22 12.60 -4.92 -15.04
CA HIS A 22 12.96 -5.08 -16.46
C HIS A 22 12.32 -6.31 -17.13
N HIS A 23 12.28 -7.46 -16.45
CA HIS A 23 11.72 -8.70 -17.00
C HIS A 23 10.19 -8.68 -17.18
N LEU A 24 9.48 -7.70 -16.58
CA LEU A 24 8.03 -7.52 -16.73
C LEU A 24 7.66 -6.44 -17.75
N VAL A 25 8.61 -5.60 -18.18
CA VAL A 25 8.36 -4.52 -19.14
C VAL A 25 7.71 -5.03 -20.43
N GLN A 26 8.11 -6.22 -20.90
CA GLN A 26 7.53 -6.82 -22.12
C GLN A 26 6.21 -7.54 -21.88
N ARG A 27 5.93 -7.96 -20.64
CA ARG A 27 4.70 -8.73 -20.26
C ARG A 27 3.58 -7.85 -19.77
N GLU A 28 3.91 -6.84 -19.04
CA GLU A 28 2.95 -5.80 -18.70
C GLU A 28 2.96 -4.83 -19.88
N VAL A 29 1.83 -4.73 -20.58
CA VAL A 29 1.57 -3.59 -21.47
C VAL A 29 1.52 -2.37 -20.54
N GLY A 30 2.71 -1.98 -20.10
CA GLY A 30 2.92 -0.96 -19.09
C GLY A 30 2.46 0.35 -19.65
N LYS A 31 1.66 1.04 -18.88
CA LYS A 31 1.35 2.44 -19.13
C LYS A 31 2.66 3.22 -19.01
N THR A 32 3.27 3.52 -20.15
CA THR A 32 4.57 4.23 -20.25
C THR A 32 4.41 5.75 -20.18
N ASP A 33 3.18 6.24 -20.18
CA ASP A 33 2.82 7.68 -20.14
C ASP A 33 2.60 8.20 -18.71
N LEU A 34 3.27 7.59 -17.72
CA LEU A 34 3.29 8.07 -16.34
C LEU A 34 4.24 9.27 -16.19
N ASP A 35 3.96 10.14 -15.21
CA ASP A 35 4.83 11.31 -14.96
C ASP A 35 6.25 10.90 -14.56
N ASN A 36 6.36 9.81 -13.79
CA ASN A 36 7.63 9.17 -13.46
C ASN A 36 7.51 7.67 -13.70
N TYR A 37 8.44 7.10 -14.46
CA TYR A 37 8.49 5.68 -14.74
C TYR A 37 9.91 5.17 -14.52
N ILE A 38 10.07 4.26 -13.57
CA ILE A 38 11.36 3.68 -13.20
C ILE A 38 11.37 2.19 -13.51
N VAL A 39 12.39 1.76 -14.23
CA VAL A 39 12.68 0.34 -14.47
C VAL A 39 13.72 -0.11 -13.46
N THR A 40 13.45 -1.21 -12.76
CA THR A 40 14.34 -1.82 -11.76
C THR A 40 14.92 -3.13 -12.27
N ASP A 41 16.04 -3.57 -11.71
CA ASP A 41 16.68 -4.82 -12.10
C ASP A 41 15.89 -6.03 -11.59
N ASN A 42 15.22 -5.91 -10.44
CA ASN A 42 14.52 -7.02 -9.81
C ASN A 42 13.30 -6.56 -8.97
N MET A 43 12.53 -7.56 -8.49
CA MET A 43 11.33 -7.32 -7.69
C MET A 43 11.61 -6.70 -6.32
N HIS A 44 12.77 -6.96 -5.71
CA HIS A 44 13.13 -6.40 -4.40
C HIS A 44 13.36 -4.90 -4.49
N GLU A 45 14.07 -4.46 -5.53
CA GLU A 45 14.26 -3.03 -5.79
C GLU A 45 12.94 -2.33 -6.09
N ARG A 46 12.07 -2.96 -6.90
CA ARG A 46 10.72 -2.43 -7.15
C ARG A 46 9.99 -2.17 -5.83
N LYS A 47 9.86 -3.18 -4.97
CA LYS A 47 9.14 -3.07 -3.70
C LYS A 47 9.77 -2.00 -2.80
N LYS A 48 11.10 -1.98 -2.69
CA LYS A 48 11.83 -0.99 -1.91
C LYS A 48 11.57 0.43 -2.41
N LEU A 49 11.65 0.67 -3.72
CA LEU A 49 11.40 1.99 -4.30
C LEU A 49 9.96 2.45 -4.11
N MET A 50 8.97 1.58 -4.35
CA MET A 50 7.56 1.88 -4.12
C MET A 50 7.33 2.25 -2.66
N PHE A 51 7.84 1.46 -1.73
CA PHE A 51 7.70 1.70 -0.30
C PHE A 51 8.40 3.01 0.12
N THR A 52 9.63 3.25 -0.31
CA THR A 52 10.40 4.45 0.09
C THR A 52 9.72 5.73 -0.37
N ASN A 53 9.12 5.72 -1.57
CA ASN A 53 8.46 6.88 -2.17
C ASN A 53 6.95 6.99 -1.85
N SER A 54 6.45 6.23 -0.91
CA SER A 54 5.06 6.30 -0.46
C SER A 54 4.96 6.86 0.95
N ASP A 55 3.88 7.57 1.26
CA ASP A 55 3.53 8.05 2.61
C ASP A 55 2.51 7.12 3.28
N ALA A 56 1.80 6.34 2.48
CA ALA A 56 0.80 5.38 2.91
C ALA A 56 0.73 4.20 1.95
N ILE A 57 0.16 3.09 2.38
CA ILE A 57 -0.03 1.89 1.58
C ILE A 57 -1.53 1.57 1.49
N ILE A 58 -2.03 1.35 0.27
CA ILE A 58 -3.40 0.89 0.05
C ILE A 58 -3.37 -0.44 -0.66
N LEU A 59 -3.93 -1.47 -0.02
CA LEU A 59 -4.15 -2.79 -0.62
C LEU A 59 -5.49 -2.82 -1.35
N LEU A 60 -5.44 -2.97 -2.65
CA LEU A 60 -6.60 -3.23 -3.51
C LEU A 60 -6.82 -4.73 -3.70
N PRO A 61 -8.03 -5.18 -4.09
CA PRO A 61 -8.23 -6.57 -4.53
C PRO A 61 -7.21 -6.98 -5.58
N GLY A 62 -6.54 -8.10 -5.34
CA GLY A 62 -5.44 -8.57 -6.18
C GLY A 62 -5.06 -10.02 -5.89
N GLY A 63 -3.99 -10.49 -6.53
CA GLY A 63 -3.50 -11.85 -6.43
C GLY A 63 -2.29 -12.01 -5.50
N PRO A 64 -1.47 -13.06 -5.73
CA PRO A 64 -0.31 -13.37 -4.90
C PRO A 64 0.69 -12.22 -4.76
N GLY A 65 0.90 -11.43 -5.82
CA GLY A 65 1.79 -10.27 -5.75
C GLY A 65 1.32 -9.21 -4.75
N SER A 66 -0.01 -8.96 -4.70
CA SER A 66 -0.58 -8.03 -3.72
C SER A 66 -0.46 -8.55 -2.29
N LEU A 67 -0.57 -9.87 -2.09
CA LEU A 67 -0.34 -10.51 -0.78
C LEU A 67 1.12 -10.43 -0.36
N ASP A 68 2.07 -10.68 -1.28
CA ASP A 68 3.50 -10.56 -1.04
C ASP A 68 3.86 -9.13 -0.58
N GLU A 69 3.41 -8.11 -1.30
CA GLU A 69 3.63 -6.72 -0.95
C GLU A 69 2.96 -6.35 0.40
N PHE A 70 1.74 -6.82 0.64
CA PHE A 70 1.02 -6.56 1.89
C PHE A 70 1.72 -7.18 3.11
N PHE A 71 2.08 -8.47 3.06
CA PHE A 71 2.74 -9.13 4.18
C PHE A 71 4.14 -8.58 4.44
N GLU A 72 4.85 -8.13 3.40
CA GLU A 72 6.15 -7.48 3.58
C GLU A 72 6.01 -6.17 4.38
N VAL A 73 5.12 -5.26 3.96
CA VAL A 73 4.93 -3.99 4.67
C VAL A 73 4.31 -4.18 6.05
N LEU A 74 3.42 -5.16 6.22
CA LEU A 74 2.83 -5.51 7.50
C LEU A 74 3.90 -6.03 8.48
N THR A 75 4.80 -6.88 8.02
CA THR A 75 5.93 -7.39 8.80
C THR A 75 6.88 -6.26 9.19
N TRP A 76 7.19 -5.35 8.29
CA TRP A 76 8.03 -4.20 8.61
C TRP A 76 7.38 -3.26 9.63
N ALA A 77 6.05 -3.09 9.57
CA ALA A 77 5.31 -2.34 10.59
C ALA A 77 5.35 -3.05 11.95
N GLN A 78 5.17 -4.37 11.97
CA GLN A 78 5.27 -5.20 13.19
C GLN A 78 6.64 -5.11 13.85
N LEU A 79 7.70 -5.06 13.04
CA LEU A 79 9.09 -4.91 13.51
C LEU A 79 9.45 -3.46 13.86
N GLY A 80 8.53 -2.51 13.71
CA GLY A 80 8.77 -1.10 14.02
C GLY A 80 9.65 -0.37 13.01
N VAL A 81 9.87 -0.95 11.82
CA VAL A 81 10.68 -0.35 10.75
C VAL A 81 10.00 0.90 10.17
N HIS A 82 8.67 0.94 10.19
CA HIS A 82 7.90 2.11 9.76
C HIS A 82 6.60 2.29 10.55
N LYS A 83 6.00 3.48 10.37
CA LYS A 83 4.69 3.84 10.92
C LYS A 83 3.72 4.34 9.84
N LYS A 84 4.02 4.06 8.57
CA LYS A 84 3.14 4.45 7.46
C LYS A 84 1.80 3.74 7.61
N PRO A 85 0.66 4.43 7.44
CA PRO A 85 -0.65 3.81 7.51
C PRO A 85 -0.82 2.78 6.39
N ILE A 86 -1.39 1.63 6.74
CA ILE A 86 -1.76 0.56 5.82
C ILE A 86 -3.28 0.47 5.79
N VAL A 87 -3.88 0.60 4.62
CA VAL A 87 -5.32 0.50 4.42
C VAL A 87 -5.65 -0.65 3.49
N VAL A 88 -6.59 -1.50 3.88
CA VAL A 88 -7.09 -2.60 3.06
C VAL A 88 -8.50 -2.27 2.59
N ILE A 89 -8.70 -2.13 1.28
CA ILE A 89 -10.03 -1.89 0.71
C ILE A 89 -10.71 -3.25 0.48
N ASN A 90 -11.65 -3.58 1.36
CA ASN A 90 -12.38 -4.85 1.37
C ASN A 90 -13.67 -4.80 0.56
N VAL A 91 -13.59 -4.28 -0.66
CA VAL A 91 -14.76 -4.19 -1.54
C VAL A 91 -15.41 -5.57 -1.74
N LYS A 92 -16.73 -5.64 -1.53
CA LYS A 92 -17.51 -6.89 -1.66
C LYS A 92 -16.92 -8.05 -0.85
N LYS A 93 -16.28 -7.77 0.29
CA LYS A 93 -15.68 -8.77 1.19
C LYS A 93 -14.58 -9.62 0.54
N TYR A 94 -13.91 -9.07 -0.47
CA TYR A 94 -12.87 -9.78 -1.20
C TYR A 94 -11.74 -10.30 -0.30
N TRP A 95 -11.38 -9.54 0.74
CA TRP A 95 -10.28 -9.87 1.64
C TRP A 95 -10.70 -10.61 2.93
N ASP A 96 -11.98 -11.01 3.08
CA ASP A 96 -12.41 -11.79 4.24
C ASP A 96 -11.56 -13.05 4.47
N PRO A 97 -11.16 -13.84 3.44
CA PRO A 97 -10.26 -14.97 3.65
C PRO A 97 -8.87 -14.58 4.18
N LEU A 98 -8.35 -13.41 3.78
CA LEU A 98 -7.07 -12.88 4.30
C LEU A 98 -7.19 -12.58 5.80
N PHE A 99 -8.27 -11.95 6.23
CA PHE A 99 -8.49 -11.65 7.64
C PHE A 99 -8.68 -12.93 8.45
N SER A 100 -9.38 -13.92 7.91
CA SER A 100 -9.52 -15.24 8.54
C SER A 100 -8.16 -15.93 8.68
N LEU A 101 -7.25 -15.81 7.70
CA LEU A 101 -5.90 -16.33 7.78
C LEU A 101 -5.10 -15.63 8.90
N ILE A 102 -5.18 -14.30 8.98
CA ILE A 102 -4.51 -13.52 10.04
C ILE A 102 -5.05 -13.94 11.42
N ASP A 103 -6.37 -14.08 11.56
CA ASP A 103 -7.00 -14.54 12.81
C ASP A 103 -6.56 -15.95 13.18
N HIS A 104 -6.40 -16.82 12.20
CA HIS A 104 -5.88 -18.18 12.43
C HIS A 104 -4.43 -18.16 12.93
N THR A 105 -3.55 -17.33 12.38
CA THR A 105 -2.16 -17.22 12.85
C THR A 105 -2.10 -16.72 14.28
N ILE A 106 -2.99 -15.77 14.65
CA ILE A 106 -3.07 -15.23 16.01
C ILE A 106 -3.59 -16.32 16.98
N SER A 107 -4.70 -16.98 16.65
CA SER A 107 -5.31 -18.01 17.49
C SER A 107 -4.40 -19.24 17.68
N SER A 108 -3.54 -19.52 16.70
CA SER A 108 -2.54 -20.58 16.75
C SER A 108 -1.24 -20.19 17.47
N GLY A 109 -1.13 -18.96 17.97
CA GLY A 109 0.03 -18.48 18.73
C GLY A 109 1.24 -18.06 17.91
N PHE A 110 1.10 -17.91 16.58
CA PHE A 110 2.19 -17.46 15.68
C PHE A 110 2.24 -15.95 15.48
N ALA A 111 1.20 -15.23 15.89
CA ALA A 111 1.16 -13.78 15.85
C ALA A 111 0.42 -13.21 17.07
N GLU A 112 0.71 -11.96 17.43
CA GLU A 112 0.03 -11.26 18.50
C GLU A 112 -1.23 -10.53 18.01
N ASN A 113 -2.20 -10.30 18.90
CA ASN A 113 -3.40 -9.49 18.60
C ASN A 113 -3.09 -8.06 18.16
N SER A 114 -1.93 -7.53 18.52
CA SER A 114 -1.40 -6.24 18.10
C SER A 114 -1.26 -6.11 16.58
N LEU A 115 -1.06 -7.23 15.86
CA LEU A 115 -0.96 -7.28 14.40
C LEU A 115 -2.19 -6.66 13.72
N LYS A 116 -3.38 -6.90 14.26
CA LYS A 116 -4.65 -6.35 13.71
C LYS A 116 -4.76 -4.82 13.81
N LYS A 117 -3.94 -4.18 14.64
CA LYS A 117 -3.91 -2.72 14.80
C LYS A 117 -2.98 -2.03 13.81
N LEU A 118 -2.20 -2.79 13.04
CA LEU A 118 -1.22 -2.24 12.10
C LEU A 118 -1.82 -1.88 10.74
N PHE A 119 -3.07 -2.26 10.48
CA PHE A 119 -3.78 -1.89 9.26
C PHE A 119 -5.23 -1.53 9.56
N THR A 120 -5.83 -0.76 8.66
CA THR A 120 -7.24 -0.34 8.73
C THR A 120 -7.99 -0.96 7.57
N ILE A 121 -9.21 -1.43 7.82
CA ILE A 121 -10.09 -2.01 6.80
C ILE A 121 -11.14 -0.95 6.44
N THR A 122 -11.35 -0.74 5.14
CA THR A 122 -12.41 0.11 4.59
C THR A 122 -13.19 -0.67 3.54
N GLU A 123 -14.43 -0.32 3.29
CA GLU A 123 -15.25 -0.98 2.27
C GLU A 123 -15.14 -0.27 0.91
N THR A 124 -14.80 1.01 0.91
CA THR A 124 -14.75 1.84 -0.28
C THR A 124 -13.42 2.60 -0.42
N ALA A 125 -13.13 3.00 -1.66
CA ALA A 125 -11.97 3.84 -1.95
C ALA A 125 -12.11 5.23 -1.31
N THR A 126 -13.32 5.77 -1.22
CA THR A 126 -13.60 7.06 -0.59
C THR A 126 -13.23 7.03 0.88
N GLU A 127 -13.72 6.03 1.63
CA GLU A 127 -13.35 5.86 3.05
C GLU A 127 -11.84 5.73 3.25
N ALA A 128 -11.15 5.00 2.36
CA ALA A 128 -9.70 4.84 2.44
C ALA A 128 -8.98 6.18 2.29
N VAL A 129 -9.37 7.00 1.32
CA VAL A 129 -8.77 8.32 1.07
C VAL A 129 -9.08 9.28 2.22
N GLU A 130 -10.32 9.32 2.71
CA GLU A 130 -10.70 10.14 3.88
C GLU A 130 -9.93 9.76 5.13
N TYR A 131 -9.77 8.45 5.39
CA TYR A 131 -8.94 7.97 6.50
C TYR A 131 -7.50 8.47 6.40
N LEU A 132 -6.88 8.33 5.22
CA LEU A 132 -5.51 8.77 4.99
C LEU A 132 -5.35 10.28 5.09
N ALA A 133 -6.27 11.06 4.55
CA ALA A 133 -6.25 12.52 4.66
C ALA A 133 -6.28 12.99 6.12
N ASN A 134 -7.14 12.38 6.93
CA ASN A 134 -7.22 12.66 8.37
C ASN A 134 -5.98 12.19 9.15
N HIS A 135 -5.33 11.12 8.70
CA HIS A 135 -4.12 10.60 9.33
C HIS A 135 -2.90 11.48 9.05
N SER A 136 -2.79 11.98 7.82
CA SER A 136 -1.72 12.88 7.38
C SER A 136 -1.73 14.21 8.16
N GLN A 137 -2.90 14.77 8.45
CA GLN A 137 -3.04 16.01 9.22
C GLN A 137 -2.63 15.89 10.70
N ARG A 138 -2.63 14.67 11.26
CA ARG A 138 -2.22 14.42 12.65
C ARG A 138 -0.72 14.20 12.81
N SER A 139 0.00 13.92 11.75
CA SER A 139 1.43 13.66 11.76
C SER A 139 2.30 14.89 11.48
N ASP A 140 1.71 16.06 11.19
CA ASP A 140 2.41 17.34 11.18
C ASP A 140 2.39 17.97 12.59
N PRO A 141 3.45 17.82 13.40
CA PRO A 141 3.66 18.74 14.50
C PRO A 141 4.02 20.07 13.86
N LYS A 142 3.11 21.05 13.92
CA LYS A 142 3.48 22.45 13.71
C LYS A 142 4.72 22.71 14.55
N THR A 143 5.87 22.80 13.91
CA THR A 143 7.07 23.38 14.50
C THR A 143 6.71 24.81 14.85
N GLY A 144 6.26 24.99 16.09
CA GLY A 144 6.22 26.30 16.71
C GLY A 144 7.63 26.82 16.78
N THR A 145 7.99 27.65 15.84
CA THR A 145 9.10 28.57 15.96
C THR A 145 8.79 29.50 17.12
N ASN A 146 9.50 29.33 18.22
CA ASN A 146 9.69 30.40 19.18
C ASN A 146 11.18 30.49 19.47
N LEU A 147 11.75 31.61 18.95
CA LEU A 147 13.00 32.31 19.32
C LEU A 147 14.28 31.55 19.07
#